data_6eb840a0200b558b7952c6f456f9e57d
#
_entry.id   6eb840a0200b558b7952c6f456f9e57d
#
_cell.length_a   1.000
_cell.length_b   1.000
_cell.length_c   1.000
_cell.angle_alpha   90.00
_cell.angle_beta   90.00
_cell.angle_gamma   90.00
#
_symmetry.space_group_name_H-M   'P 1'
#
loop_
_entity.id
_entity.type
_entity.pdbx_description
1 polymer ?
#
loop_
_entity_poly.entity_id
_entity_poly.type
_entity_poly.pdbx_seq_one_letter_code
_entity_poly.pdbx_strand_id
1 'polypeptide(L)'
;VHASENRWLNIDILRDTWGFKGILMSDWVSVYSTVGAANHGLDLEMPTGEYLNEELLMPAIEQGLITEATIDLKVQHILQTLIAFGFLDKEPKDTSIALDNPHSRQTALDIAREGIVLLKNEGNMLPLKGRTVVMGSNAEVLVTGGGSGFVSPFSTVSIAEGLEQLQKRNTIRLKDDLLFDDLKDAIYIEISYYKLKEK
;
A
#
# COMPACT_ATOMS: atom_id res chain seq x y z
N VAL A 1 -5.48 -24.02 -6.04
CA VAL A 1 -6.64 -23.15 -6.34
C VAL A 1 -6.32 -21.76 -5.83
N HIS A 2 -6.52 -20.73 -6.67
CA HIS A 2 -6.30 -19.34 -6.29
C HIS A 2 -7.35 -18.87 -5.29
N ALA A 3 -7.02 -17.91 -4.43
CA ALA A 3 -7.93 -17.42 -3.39
C ALA A 3 -9.24 -16.88 -3.97
N SER A 4 -9.17 -16.14 -5.08
CA SER A 4 -10.34 -15.60 -5.79
C SER A 4 -11.33 -16.68 -6.28
N GLU A 5 -10.89 -17.93 -6.40
CA GLU A 5 -11.66 -19.07 -6.91
C GLU A 5 -11.79 -20.21 -5.89
N ASN A 6 -11.44 -19.96 -4.64
CA ASN A 6 -11.45 -20.98 -3.59
C ASN A 6 -12.79 -21.00 -2.85
N ARG A 7 -13.65 -21.94 -3.22
CA ARG A 7 -14.98 -22.10 -2.63
C ARG A 7 -14.94 -22.23 -1.11
N TRP A 8 -14.04 -23.09 -0.60
CA TRP A 8 -13.93 -23.31 0.84
C TRP A 8 -13.59 -22.02 1.60
N LEU A 9 -12.66 -21.19 1.06
CA LEU A 9 -12.29 -19.92 1.68
C LEU A 9 -13.43 -18.90 1.58
N ASN A 10 -13.98 -18.73 0.37
CA ASN A 10 -14.87 -17.62 0.07
C ASN A 10 -16.33 -17.87 0.50
N ILE A 11 -16.79 -19.12 0.42
CA ILE A 11 -18.16 -19.47 0.79
C ILE A 11 -18.16 -20.10 2.19
N ASP A 12 -17.52 -21.26 2.37
CA ASP A 12 -17.69 -22.05 3.58
C ASP A 12 -17.14 -21.31 4.83
N ILE A 13 -16.02 -20.59 4.71
CA ILE A 13 -15.46 -19.81 5.81
C ILE A 13 -16.01 -18.39 5.83
N LEU A 14 -15.79 -17.60 4.76
CA LEU A 14 -16.10 -16.17 4.76
C LEU A 14 -17.61 -15.92 4.87
N ARG A 15 -18.42 -16.57 4.02
CA ARG A 15 -19.88 -16.35 3.99
C ARG A 15 -20.60 -17.11 5.08
N ASP A 16 -20.40 -18.42 5.15
CA ASP A 16 -21.21 -19.30 6.00
C ASP A 16 -20.76 -19.26 7.46
N THR A 17 -19.44 -19.36 7.73
CA THR A 17 -18.94 -19.38 9.10
C THR A 17 -18.86 -17.99 9.73
N TRP A 18 -18.32 -16.99 9.00
CA TRP A 18 -18.14 -15.64 9.52
C TRP A 18 -19.33 -14.72 9.24
N GLY A 19 -20.26 -15.12 8.37
CA GLY A 19 -21.46 -14.35 8.05
C GLY A 19 -21.17 -13.05 7.29
N PHE A 20 -20.05 -12.96 6.57
CA PHE A 20 -19.69 -11.76 5.82
C PHE A 20 -20.65 -11.51 4.67
N LYS A 21 -21.26 -10.32 4.62
CA LYS A 21 -22.28 -9.93 3.65
C LYS A 21 -21.86 -8.84 2.66
N GLY A 22 -20.62 -8.37 2.77
CA GLY A 22 -20.10 -7.33 1.90
C GLY A 22 -19.55 -7.87 0.58
N ILE A 23 -18.92 -6.99 -0.19
CA ILE A 23 -18.30 -7.31 -1.48
C ILE A 23 -17.00 -8.10 -1.25
N LEU A 24 -16.85 -9.22 -1.92
CA LEU A 24 -15.59 -9.92 -2.10
C LEU A 24 -15.02 -9.54 -3.46
N MET A 25 -13.94 -8.77 -3.49
CA MET A 25 -13.26 -8.37 -4.72
C MET A 25 -11.90 -9.05 -4.86
N SER A 26 -11.45 -9.24 -6.09
CA SER A 26 -10.10 -9.73 -6.36
C SER A 26 -9.05 -8.63 -6.12
N ASP A 27 -7.82 -9.03 -5.96
CA ASP A 27 -6.68 -8.16 -6.26
C ASP A 27 -6.56 -7.93 -7.77
N TRP A 28 -5.72 -6.99 -8.19
CA TRP A 28 -5.43 -6.70 -9.60
C TRP A 28 -4.95 -7.97 -10.32
N VAL A 29 -5.61 -8.29 -11.44
CA VAL A 29 -5.23 -9.42 -12.33
C VAL A 29 -5.11 -10.75 -11.59
N SER A 30 -5.96 -11.00 -10.59
CA SER A 30 -5.90 -12.18 -9.72
C SER A 30 -7.09 -13.12 -9.88
N VAL A 31 -7.72 -13.12 -11.05
CA VAL A 31 -8.76 -14.05 -11.48
C VAL A 31 -8.24 -14.84 -12.66
N TYR A 32 -8.60 -16.13 -12.75
CA TYR A 32 -8.01 -17.05 -13.74
C TYR A 32 -9.05 -17.92 -14.44
N SER A 33 -10.31 -17.88 -14.03
CA SER A 33 -11.41 -18.55 -14.72
C SER A 33 -12.77 -17.92 -14.42
N THR A 34 -13.65 -17.88 -15.42
CA THR A 34 -15.01 -17.33 -15.33
C THR A 34 -15.89 -18.14 -14.40
N VAL A 35 -16.03 -19.43 -14.68
CA VAL A 35 -16.93 -20.33 -13.94
C VAL A 35 -16.46 -20.52 -12.51
N GLY A 36 -15.15 -20.68 -12.30
CA GLY A 36 -14.56 -20.83 -10.97
C GLY A 36 -14.77 -19.60 -10.09
N ALA A 37 -14.43 -18.42 -10.58
CA ALA A 37 -14.62 -17.17 -9.86
C ALA A 37 -16.10 -16.88 -9.57
N ALA A 38 -16.97 -17.06 -10.59
CA ALA A 38 -18.40 -16.83 -10.44
C ALA A 38 -19.03 -17.74 -9.38
N ASN A 39 -18.82 -19.05 -9.46
CA ASN A 39 -19.47 -20.03 -8.59
C ASN A 39 -18.84 -20.12 -7.20
N HIS A 40 -17.60 -19.65 -7.03
CA HIS A 40 -16.90 -19.74 -5.77
C HIS A 40 -16.85 -18.43 -4.97
N GLY A 41 -17.80 -17.54 -5.23
CA GLY A 41 -18.14 -16.45 -4.30
C GLY A 41 -17.44 -15.12 -4.56
N LEU A 42 -16.61 -14.97 -5.59
CA LEU A 42 -16.06 -13.67 -5.98
C LEU A 42 -17.18 -12.78 -6.55
N ASP A 43 -17.34 -11.57 -6.02
CA ASP A 43 -18.39 -10.65 -6.49
C ASP A 43 -17.88 -9.67 -7.55
N LEU A 44 -16.62 -9.23 -7.45
CA LEU A 44 -16.05 -8.18 -8.29
C LEU A 44 -14.62 -8.51 -8.69
N GLU A 45 -14.35 -8.48 -9.99
CA GLU A 45 -13.01 -8.63 -10.55
C GLU A 45 -12.34 -7.26 -10.78
N MET A 46 -11.08 -7.14 -10.37
CA MET A 46 -10.28 -5.93 -10.48
C MET A 46 -9.08 -6.14 -11.40
N PRO A 47 -8.60 -5.12 -12.15
CA PRO A 47 -9.18 -3.78 -12.34
C PRO A 47 -10.23 -3.72 -13.44
N THR A 48 -10.24 -4.71 -14.32
CA THR A 48 -11.13 -4.86 -15.47
C THR A 48 -11.72 -6.27 -15.44
N GLY A 49 -12.89 -6.47 -15.95
CA GLY A 49 -13.54 -7.79 -16.01
C GLY A 49 -12.95 -8.65 -17.13
N GLU A 50 -11.77 -9.24 -16.95
CA GLU A 50 -11.19 -10.15 -17.94
C GLU A 50 -11.93 -11.50 -17.99
N TYR A 51 -12.40 -11.97 -16.83
CA TYR A 51 -13.11 -13.25 -16.67
C TYR A 51 -14.57 -13.07 -16.28
N LEU A 52 -14.92 -12.02 -15.53
CA LEU A 52 -16.30 -11.70 -15.15
C LEU A 52 -16.87 -10.59 -16.04
N ASN A 53 -17.01 -10.86 -17.32
CA ASN A 53 -17.59 -9.99 -18.32
C ASN A 53 -18.75 -10.67 -19.08
N GLU A 54 -19.54 -9.89 -19.80
CA GLU A 54 -20.70 -10.37 -20.54
C GLU A 54 -20.35 -11.44 -21.55
N GLU A 55 -19.26 -11.28 -22.31
CA GLU A 55 -18.84 -12.19 -23.38
C GLU A 55 -18.54 -13.60 -22.87
N LEU A 56 -18.06 -13.74 -21.64
CA LEU A 56 -17.72 -15.03 -21.02
C LEU A 56 -18.83 -15.55 -20.11
N LEU A 57 -19.55 -14.66 -19.41
CA LEU A 57 -20.62 -15.05 -18.49
C LEU A 57 -21.86 -15.54 -19.23
N MET A 58 -22.29 -14.86 -20.30
CA MET A 58 -23.52 -15.24 -21.02
C MET A 58 -23.46 -16.66 -21.58
N PRO A 59 -22.42 -17.08 -22.30
CA PRO A 59 -22.33 -18.47 -22.77
C PRO A 59 -22.25 -19.48 -21.61
N ALA A 60 -21.64 -19.13 -20.49
CA ALA A 60 -21.57 -20.02 -19.34
C ALA A 60 -22.94 -20.19 -18.64
N ILE A 61 -23.76 -19.16 -18.64
CA ILE A 61 -25.16 -19.21 -18.15
C ILE A 61 -26.01 -20.05 -19.10
N GLU A 62 -25.94 -19.82 -20.41
CA GLU A 62 -26.67 -20.58 -21.41
C GLU A 62 -26.37 -22.09 -21.39
N GLN A 63 -25.10 -22.43 -21.05
CA GLN A 63 -24.70 -23.83 -20.89
C GLN A 63 -25.04 -24.40 -19.50
N GLY A 64 -25.64 -23.62 -18.61
CA GLY A 64 -25.98 -24.04 -17.25
C GLY A 64 -24.78 -24.23 -16.32
N LEU A 65 -23.59 -23.70 -16.68
CA LEU A 65 -22.38 -23.76 -15.84
C LEU A 65 -22.41 -22.73 -14.72
N ILE A 66 -23.12 -21.62 -14.93
CA ILE A 66 -23.39 -20.56 -13.96
C ILE A 66 -24.90 -20.33 -13.96
N THR A 67 -25.51 -20.07 -12.79
CA THR A 67 -26.91 -19.73 -12.72
C THR A 67 -27.13 -18.22 -12.64
N GLU A 68 -28.29 -17.71 -13.11
CA GLU A 68 -28.67 -16.32 -12.93
C GLU A 68 -28.65 -15.95 -11.43
N ALA A 69 -29.11 -16.82 -10.55
CA ALA A 69 -29.08 -16.61 -9.12
C ALA A 69 -27.66 -16.40 -8.57
N THR A 70 -26.64 -16.99 -9.19
CA THR A 70 -25.23 -16.72 -8.84
C THR A 70 -24.83 -15.27 -9.15
N ILE A 71 -25.31 -14.72 -10.26
CA ILE A 71 -25.07 -13.33 -10.65
C ILE A 71 -25.88 -12.37 -9.75
N ASP A 72 -27.15 -12.67 -9.52
CA ASP A 72 -28.03 -11.88 -8.65
C ASP A 72 -27.43 -11.72 -7.23
N LEU A 73 -26.86 -12.80 -6.71
CA LEU A 73 -26.20 -12.76 -5.39
C LEU A 73 -24.99 -11.80 -5.35
N LYS A 74 -24.18 -11.75 -6.42
CA LYS A 74 -23.07 -10.78 -6.53
C LYS A 74 -23.57 -9.34 -6.57
N VAL A 75 -24.57 -9.09 -7.41
CA VAL A 75 -25.24 -7.79 -7.50
C VAL A 75 -25.83 -7.40 -6.13
N GLN A 76 -26.47 -8.35 -5.44
CA GLN A 76 -27.00 -8.13 -4.10
C GLN A 76 -25.90 -7.72 -3.11
N HIS A 77 -24.75 -8.40 -3.06
CA HIS A 77 -23.64 -8.05 -2.18
C HIS A 77 -23.11 -6.64 -2.47
N ILE A 78 -23.00 -6.27 -3.74
CA ILE A 78 -22.55 -4.93 -4.16
C ILE A 78 -23.56 -3.87 -3.73
N LEU A 79 -24.84 -4.03 -4.10
CA LEU A 79 -25.89 -3.05 -3.77
C LEU A 79 -26.09 -2.93 -2.25
N GLN A 80 -26.12 -4.04 -1.54
CA GLN A 80 -26.25 -4.08 -0.09
C GLN A 80 -25.12 -3.31 0.61
N THR A 81 -23.90 -3.44 0.12
CA THR A 81 -22.73 -2.71 0.63
C THR A 81 -22.86 -1.21 0.34
N LEU A 82 -23.21 -0.82 -0.88
CA LEU A 82 -23.42 0.59 -1.23
C LEU A 82 -24.52 1.25 -0.40
N ILE A 83 -25.63 0.54 -0.17
CA ILE A 83 -26.75 0.99 0.66
C ILE A 83 -26.31 1.12 2.12
N ALA A 84 -25.62 0.12 2.66
CA ALA A 84 -25.18 0.12 4.06
C ALA A 84 -24.24 1.30 4.39
N PHE A 85 -23.43 1.72 3.44
CA PHE A 85 -22.56 2.89 3.57
C PHE A 85 -23.25 4.22 3.16
N GLY A 86 -24.49 4.16 2.67
CA GLY A 86 -25.25 5.34 2.24
C GLY A 86 -24.72 5.98 0.96
N PHE A 87 -23.98 5.25 0.11
CA PHE A 87 -23.38 5.77 -1.12
C PHE A 87 -24.42 6.10 -2.20
N LEU A 88 -25.65 5.62 -2.08
CA LEU A 88 -26.77 5.99 -2.95
C LEU A 88 -27.47 7.28 -2.50
N ASP A 89 -27.33 7.67 -1.24
CA ASP A 89 -28.07 8.78 -0.63
C ASP A 89 -27.19 9.99 -0.33
N LYS A 90 -25.86 9.81 -0.32
CA LYS A 90 -24.89 10.84 0.06
C LYS A 90 -23.76 10.91 -0.96
N GLU A 91 -23.24 12.11 -1.13
CA GLU A 91 -21.93 12.29 -1.80
C GLU A 91 -20.85 11.54 -0.98
N PRO A 92 -20.18 10.54 -1.56
CA PRO A 92 -19.22 9.71 -0.81
C PRO A 92 -17.96 10.46 -0.39
N LYS A 93 -17.72 11.65 -0.99
CA LYS A 93 -16.57 12.47 -0.73
C LYS A 93 -16.90 13.61 0.20
N ASP A 94 -16.30 13.64 1.38
CA ASP A 94 -16.36 14.79 2.27
C ASP A 94 -15.36 15.88 1.82
N THR A 95 -15.86 16.89 1.13
CA THR A 95 -15.05 18.01 0.61
C THR A 95 -14.64 19.01 1.68
N SER A 96 -15.16 18.91 2.90
CA SER A 96 -14.75 19.74 4.03
C SER A 96 -13.38 19.33 4.59
N ILE A 97 -12.95 18.10 4.31
CA ILE A 97 -11.62 17.60 4.73
C ILE A 97 -10.58 18.08 3.71
N ALA A 98 -9.64 18.88 4.17
CA ALA A 98 -8.54 19.32 3.33
C ALA A 98 -7.69 18.13 2.88
N LEU A 99 -7.28 18.11 1.60
CA LEU A 99 -6.41 17.05 1.05
C LEU A 99 -5.07 16.98 1.80
N ASP A 100 -4.45 18.14 2.11
CA ASP A 100 -3.27 18.24 2.97
C ASP A 100 -3.70 18.54 4.42
N ASN A 101 -4.30 17.56 5.09
CA ASN A 101 -4.82 17.71 6.44
C ASN A 101 -3.68 17.60 7.48
N PRO A 102 -3.47 18.63 8.33
CA PRO A 102 -2.43 18.60 9.35
C PRO A 102 -2.56 17.42 10.34
N HIS A 103 -3.77 17.00 10.67
CA HIS A 103 -4.00 15.85 11.54
C HIS A 103 -3.54 14.55 10.88
N SER A 104 -3.86 14.33 9.61
CA SER A 104 -3.39 13.15 8.86
C SER A 104 -1.87 13.13 8.73
N ARG A 105 -1.25 14.29 8.53
CA ARG A 105 0.21 14.45 8.51
C ARG A 105 0.84 14.08 9.85
N GLN A 106 0.29 14.55 10.95
CA GLN A 106 0.76 14.19 12.29
C GLN A 106 0.60 12.69 12.56
N THR A 107 -0.56 12.12 12.23
CA THR A 107 -0.82 10.68 12.37
C THR A 107 0.19 9.85 11.58
N ALA A 108 0.49 10.21 10.34
CA ALA A 108 1.50 9.53 9.52
C ALA A 108 2.90 9.59 10.15
N LEU A 109 3.27 10.74 10.71
CA LEU A 109 4.55 10.91 11.42
C LEU A 109 4.63 10.02 12.68
N ASP A 110 3.55 9.95 13.44
CA ASP A 110 3.50 9.16 14.68
C ASP A 110 3.55 7.66 14.37
N ILE A 111 2.81 7.20 13.34
CA ILE A 111 2.91 5.82 12.85
C ILE A 111 4.35 5.49 12.42
N ALA A 112 4.99 6.38 11.67
CA ALA A 112 6.37 6.16 11.24
C ALA A 112 7.34 6.06 12.45
N ARG A 113 7.19 6.92 13.44
CA ARG A 113 8.01 6.90 14.66
C ARG A 113 7.82 5.64 15.48
N GLU A 114 6.59 5.20 15.65
CA GLU A 114 6.26 3.99 16.42
C GLU A 114 6.60 2.70 15.65
N GLY A 115 6.59 2.75 14.32
CA GLY A 115 6.92 1.61 13.46
C GLY A 115 8.42 1.35 13.29
N ILE A 116 9.30 2.30 13.64
CA ILE A 116 10.75 2.14 13.50
C ILE A 116 11.28 1.23 14.62
N VAL A 117 11.92 0.13 14.25
CA VAL A 117 12.55 -0.82 15.18
C VAL A 117 14.06 -0.73 15.09
N LEU A 118 14.72 -0.45 16.21
CA LEU A 118 16.17 -0.44 16.31
C LEU A 118 16.69 -1.88 16.42
N LEU A 119 17.18 -2.43 15.31
CA LEU A 119 17.68 -3.81 15.27
C LEU A 119 19.10 -3.96 15.87
N LYS A 120 19.92 -2.91 15.78
CA LYS A 120 21.33 -2.96 16.19
C LYS A 120 21.83 -1.55 16.57
N ASN A 121 22.56 -1.44 17.68
CA ASN A 121 23.22 -0.21 18.11
C ASN A 121 24.53 -0.54 18.81
N GLU A 122 25.49 -1.10 18.06
CA GLU A 122 26.81 -1.42 18.59
C GLU A 122 27.59 -0.15 18.94
N GLY A 123 28.32 -0.20 20.04
CA GLY A 123 29.09 0.94 20.51
C GLY A 123 28.28 2.13 20.99
N ASN A 124 26.95 1.97 21.19
CA ASN A 124 26.05 3.07 21.57
C ASN A 124 26.15 4.28 20.65
N MET A 125 26.23 4.04 19.32
CA MET A 125 26.34 5.09 18.32
C MET A 125 25.10 6.00 18.27
N LEU A 126 23.92 5.47 18.56
CA LEU A 126 22.70 6.23 18.71
C LEU A 126 22.41 6.54 20.19
N PRO A 127 21.89 7.74 20.51
CA PRO A 127 21.63 8.86 19.59
C PRO A 127 22.93 9.49 19.06
N LEU A 128 22.88 9.94 17.81
CA LEU A 128 24.05 10.56 17.15
C LEU A 128 24.53 11.78 17.94
N LYS A 129 25.84 11.83 18.21
CA LYS A 129 26.51 12.94 18.92
C LYS A 129 27.68 13.44 18.09
N GLY A 130 27.76 14.77 17.91
CA GLY A 130 28.85 15.38 17.15
C GLY A 130 28.52 15.59 15.66
N ARG A 131 29.56 15.78 14.87
CA ARG A 131 29.44 16.05 13.43
C ARG A 131 29.06 14.80 12.69
N THR A 132 28.05 14.91 11.83
CA THR A 132 27.52 13.80 11.03
C THR A 132 27.59 14.15 9.56
N VAL A 133 28.24 13.32 8.76
CA VAL A 133 28.26 13.42 7.31
C VAL A 133 27.19 12.49 6.74
N VAL A 134 26.31 13.03 5.91
CA VAL A 134 25.28 12.28 5.20
C VAL A 134 25.65 12.20 3.74
N MET A 135 25.68 11.00 3.20
CA MET A 135 26.08 10.72 1.82
C MET A 135 25.24 9.60 1.21
N GLY A 136 25.34 9.43 -0.09
CA GLY A 136 24.64 8.39 -0.84
C GLY A 136 23.45 8.90 -1.63
N SER A 137 23.06 8.15 -2.66
CA SER A 137 22.03 8.54 -3.64
C SER A 137 20.66 8.83 -3.05
N ASN A 138 20.36 8.29 -1.89
CA ASN A 138 19.07 8.44 -1.21
C ASN A 138 19.10 9.42 -0.02
N ALA A 139 20.21 10.11 0.19
CA ALA A 139 20.33 11.07 1.28
C ALA A 139 19.43 12.30 1.09
N GLU A 140 19.31 12.77 -0.14
CA GLU A 140 18.63 14.01 -0.53
C GLU A 140 17.24 13.78 -1.15
N VAL A 141 16.86 12.52 -1.42
CA VAL A 141 15.61 12.21 -2.12
C VAL A 141 14.67 11.39 -1.23
N LEU A 142 13.36 11.52 -1.50
CA LEU A 142 12.37 10.64 -0.90
C LEU A 142 12.49 9.26 -1.52
N VAL A 143 12.77 8.26 -0.69
CA VAL A 143 12.78 6.85 -1.08
C VAL A 143 11.40 6.28 -0.83
N THR A 144 10.77 5.74 -1.88
CA THR A 144 9.46 5.07 -1.80
C THR A 144 9.57 3.65 -2.34
N GLY A 145 8.67 2.77 -1.88
CA GLY A 145 8.60 1.41 -2.38
C GLY A 145 8.11 1.31 -3.83
N GLY A 146 7.51 2.36 -4.36
CA GLY A 146 6.88 2.36 -5.68
C GLY A 146 5.66 1.45 -5.76
N GLY A 147 5.26 1.10 -7.00
CA GLY A 147 4.12 0.21 -7.26
C GLY A 147 2.82 0.73 -6.64
N SER A 148 1.94 -0.18 -6.24
CA SER A 148 0.64 0.15 -5.64
C SER A 148 0.72 0.80 -4.25
N GLY A 149 1.87 0.73 -3.59
CA GLY A 149 2.13 1.43 -2.32
C GLY A 149 2.56 2.89 -2.48
N PHE A 150 2.76 3.37 -3.70
CA PHE A 150 3.18 4.75 -3.94
C PHE A 150 2.04 5.74 -3.68
N VAL A 151 2.32 6.73 -2.84
CA VAL A 151 1.45 7.89 -2.61
C VAL A 151 2.24 9.15 -2.96
N SER A 152 1.68 10.01 -3.82
CA SER A 152 2.28 11.29 -4.16
C SER A 152 2.19 12.22 -2.95
N PRO A 153 3.32 12.61 -2.33
CA PRO A 153 3.29 13.43 -1.12
C PRO A 153 3.04 14.91 -1.45
N PHE A 154 2.39 15.63 -0.55
CA PHE A 154 2.28 17.10 -0.62
C PHE A 154 3.59 17.79 -0.22
N SER A 155 4.34 17.18 0.68
CA SER A 155 5.66 17.63 1.11
C SER A 155 6.51 16.44 1.53
N THR A 156 7.80 16.57 1.38
CA THR A 156 8.78 15.53 1.76
C THR A 156 9.84 16.12 2.66
N VAL A 157 10.42 15.29 3.50
CA VAL A 157 11.63 15.59 4.25
C VAL A 157 12.62 14.49 3.95
N SER A 158 13.74 14.81 3.32
CA SER A 158 14.82 13.86 3.09
C SER A 158 15.51 13.47 4.39
N ILE A 159 16.30 12.41 4.37
CA ILE A 159 17.06 12.00 5.57
C ILE A 159 18.07 13.07 5.95
N ALA A 160 18.73 13.70 4.98
CA ALA A 160 19.65 14.80 5.21
C ALA A 160 18.95 16.00 5.86
N GLU A 161 17.80 16.42 5.32
CA GLU A 161 16.98 17.50 5.92
C GLU A 161 16.52 17.18 7.33
N GLY A 162 16.05 15.94 7.57
CA GLY A 162 15.61 15.51 8.90
C GLY A 162 16.74 15.57 9.93
N LEU A 163 17.93 15.14 9.56
CA LEU A 163 19.12 15.24 10.41
C LEU A 163 19.54 16.69 10.65
N GLU A 164 19.51 17.54 9.64
CA GLU A 164 19.80 18.97 9.78
C GLU A 164 18.82 19.66 10.74
N GLN A 165 17.54 19.35 10.66
CA GLN A 165 16.52 19.89 11.57
C GLN A 165 16.80 19.48 13.03
N LEU A 166 17.23 18.23 13.26
CA LEU A 166 17.51 17.69 14.59
C LEU A 166 18.88 18.14 15.14
N GLN A 167 19.92 18.10 14.34
CA GLN A 167 21.30 18.34 14.74
C GLN A 167 21.80 19.75 14.39
N LYS A 168 21.02 20.50 13.64
CA LYS A 168 21.36 21.88 13.21
C LYS A 168 22.72 21.93 12.49
N ARG A 169 23.73 22.58 13.11
CA ARG A 169 25.05 22.78 12.53
C ARG A 169 25.95 21.53 12.52
N ASN A 170 25.50 20.43 13.09
CA ASN A 170 26.31 19.21 13.21
C ASN A 170 26.11 18.26 12.02
N THR A 171 25.15 18.50 11.12
CA THR A 171 24.94 17.72 9.92
C THR A 171 25.67 18.36 8.73
N ILE A 172 26.42 17.56 8.01
CA ILE A 172 27.19 17.96 6.82
C ILE A 172 26.69 17.12 5.67
N ARG A 173 26.19 17.77 4.61
CA ARG A 173 25.90 17.10 3.35
C ARG A 173 27.20 16.99 2.58
N LEU A 174 27.55 15.79 2.16
CA LEU A 174 28.73 15.60 1.30
C LEU A 174 28.36 16.10 -0.10
N LYS A 175 28.96 17.23 -0.47
CA LYS A 175 29.01 17.74 -1.85
C LYS A 175 30.38 17.44 -2.41
N ASP A 176 30.49 17.34 -3.73
CA ASP A 176 31.68 16.89 -4.47
C ASP A 176 32.97 17.66 -4.15
N ASP A 177 32.88 18.81 -3.46
CA ASP A 177 33.99 19.73 -3.23
C ASP A 177 34.59 19.66 -1.80
N LEU A 178 34.12 18.76 -0.93
CA LEU A 178 34.64 18.64 0.43
C LEU A 178 35.87 17.72 0.49
N LEU A 179 36.99 18.26 1.02
CA LEU A 179 38.19 17.45 1.27
C LEU A 179 37.99 16.55 2.50
N PHE A 180 38.30 15.27 2.37
CA PHE A 180 38.20 14.28 3.45
C PHE A 180 38.97 14.65 4.72
N ASP A 181 40.00 15.45 4.61
CA ASP A 181 40.82 15.89 5.76
C ASP A 181 40.06 16.75 6.75
N ASP A 182 39.03 17.48 6.29
CA ASP A 182 38.19 18.32 7.16
C ASP A 182 37.15 17.54 7.97
N LEU A 183 37.05 16.23 7.71
CA LEU A 183 35.98 15.38 8.23
C LEU A 183 36.47 14.21 9.10
N LYS A 184 37.73 14.25 9.57
CA LYS A 184 38.38 13.14 10.29
C LYS A 184 37.62 12.61 11.51
N ASP A 185 36.92 13.50 12.20
CA ASP A 185 36.20 13.18 13.43
C ASP A 185 34.66 13.10 13.23
N ALA A 186 34.18 12.96 11.97
CA ALA A 186 32.76 12.92 11.68
C ALA A 186 32.23 11.47 11.65
N ILE A 187 30.96 11.31 12.00
CA ILE A 187 30.20 10.07 11.79
C ILE A 187 29.69 10.06 10.33
N TYR A 188 29.96 8.99 9.62
CA TYR A 188 29.53 8.82 8.24
C TYR A 188 28.28 7.97 8.16
N ILE A 189 27.25 8.48 7.51
CA ILE A 189 26.01 7.76 7.22
C ILE A 189 25.84 7.67 5.71
N GLU A 190 25.97 6.47 5.17
CA GLU A 190 25.70 6.20 3.77
C GLU A 190 24.28 5.66 3.62
N ILE A 191 23.52 6.30 2.73
CA ILE A 191 22.14 5.92 2.41
C ILE A 191 22.09 5.57 0.92
N SER A 192 22.16 4.28 0.65
CA SER A 192 22.26 3.73 -0.71
C SER A 192 21.11 2.75 -0.97
N TYR A 193 20.65 2.70 -2.21
CA TYR A 193 19.69 1.73 -2.69
C TYR A 193 20.43 0.58 -3.39
N TYR A 194 20.30 -0.62 -2.85
CA TYR A 194 20.79 -1.83 -3.53
C TYR A 194 19.66 -2.45 -4.33
N LYS A 195 19.70 -2.29 -5.65
CA LYS A 195 18.81 -3.06 -6.53
C LYS A 195 19.21 -4.53 -6.42
N LEU A 196 18.34 -5.37 -5.84
CA LEU A 196 18.51 -6.82 -5.89
C LEU A 196 18.60 -7.20 -7.37
N LYS A 197 19.75 -7.73 -7.79
CA LYS A 197 19.86 -8.34 -9.12
C LYS A 197 18.94 -9.55 -9.11
N GLU A 198 17.93 -9.52 -9.96
CA GLU A 198 17.17 -10.72 -10.27
C GLU A 198 18.17 -11.80 -10.73
N LYS A 199 18.13 -12.96 -10.05
CA LYS A 199 18.90 -14.14 -10.43
C LYS A 199 18.15 -14.92 -11.47
#